data_f9c20254ff3a003fedb46afe0a1fdf48
#
_entry.id   f9c20254ff3a003fedb46afe0a1fdf48
#
_cell.length_a   1.000
_cell.length_b   1.000
_cell.length_c   1.000
_cell.angle_alpha   90.00
_cell.angle_beta   90.00
_cell.angle_gamma   90.00
#
_symmetry.space_group_name_H-M   'P 1'
#
loop_
_entity.id
_entity.type
_entity.pdbx_description
1 polymer ?
#
loop_
_entity_poly.entity_id
_entity_poly.type
_entity_poly.pdbx_seq_one_letter_code
_entity_poly.pdbx_strand_id
1 'polypeptide(L)'
;MITLSINDKRVETKAAEDTPLLWILRDHLNMTGTKFGCGMALCGACTVHVAGEPVRSCTTPISAVAGKKITTIEAIGATRVGKAVQDAWVVENVPQCGYCQSGQVMAAAALLRENKKPTDAQIDEAMNGNLCRCATYPRIRAAIKRAARTLAS
;
A
#
# COMPACT_ATOMS: atom_id res chain seq x y z
N MET A 1 25.59 -4.36 -6.58
CA MET A 1 24.82 -4.83 -5.38
C MET A 1 24.10 -3.62 -4.81
N ILE A 2 22.79 -3.70 -4.67
CA ILE A 2 21.95 -2.59 -4.18
C ILE A 2 21.48 -2.94 -2.78
N THR A 3 21.52 -1.97 -1.86
CA THR A 3 20.98 -2.08 -0.51
C THR A 3 19.63 -1.40 -0.43
N LEU A 4 18.62 -2.11 0.05
CA LEU A 4 17.27 -1.63 0.30
C LEU A 4 16.96 -1.68 1.79
N SER A 5 16.15 -0.74 2.28
CA SER A 5 15.60 -0.77 3.64
C SER A 5 14.11 -1.11 3.55
N ILE A 6 13.76 -2.36 3.83
CA ILE A 6 12.39 -2.89 3.69
C ILE A 6 11.88 -3.31 5.06
N ASN A 7 10.82 -2.66 5.54
CA ASN A 7 10.20 -2.92 6.85
C ASN A 7 11.25 -2.90 7.98
N ASP A 8 12.09 -1.86 7.98
CA ASP A 8 13.19 -1.63 8.93
C ASP A 8 14.30 -2.71 8.90
N LYS A 9 14.33 -3.56 7.87
CA LYS A 9 15.39 -4.55 7.66
C LYS A 9 16.24 -4.14 6.46
N ARG A 10 17.57 -4.25 6.63
CA ARG A 10 18.52 -4.07 5.53
C ARG A 10 18.52 -5.33 4.67
N VAL A 11 18.31 -5.14 3.37
CA VAL A 11 18.30 -6.21 2.37
C VAL A 11 19.28 -5.85 1.27
N GLU A 12 20.15 -6.79 0.91
CA GLU A 12 21.08 -6.64 -0.21
C GLU A 12 20.65 -7.54 -1.36
N THR A 13 20.66 -7.00 -2.57
CA THR A 13 20.30 -7.74 -3.79
C THR A 13 21.35 -7.54 -4.88
N LYS A 14 21.54 -8.59 -5.69
CA LYS A 14 22.36 -8.57 -6.91
C LYS A 14 21.49 -8.40 -8.16
N ALA A 15 20.19 -8.19 -8.03
CA ALA A 15 19.30 -7.94 -9.15
C ALA A 15 19.75 -6.71 -9.95
N ALA A 16 19.41 -6.67 -11.23
CA ALA A 16 19.70 -5.52 -12.08
C ALA A 16 19.02 -4.25 -11.53
N GLU A 17 19.65 -3.10 -11.73
CA GLU A 17 19.24 -1.81 -11.15
C GLU A 17 17.86 -1.35 -11.61
N ASP A 18 17.44 -1.77 -12.79
CA ASP A 18 16.13 -1.52 -13.40
C ASP A 18 15.04 -2.52 -12.99
N THR A 19 15.39 -3.55 -12.21
CA THR A 19 14.42 -4.53 -11.71
C THR A 19 13.31 -3.82 -10.93
N PRO A 20 12.03 -4.01 -11.27
CA PRO A 20 10.93 -3.44 -10.50
C PRO A 20 10.92 -3.94 -9.05
N LEU A 21 10.70 -3.03 -8.11
CA LEU A 21 10.66 -3.33 -6.68
C LEU A 21 9.68 -4.47 -6.35
N LEU A 22 8.56 -4.56 -7.06
CA LEU A 22 7.57 -5.62 -6.87
C LEU A 22 8.19 -7.02 -6.94
N TRP A 23 9.08 -7.28 -7.89
CA TRP A 23 9.69 -8.61 -8.06
C TRP A 23 10.74 -8.90 -6.98
N ILE A 24 11.44 -7.88 -6.49
CA ILE A 24 12.30 -8.05 -5.32
C ILE A 24 11.48 -8.49 -4.11
N LEU A 25 10.35 -7.82 -3.86
CA LEU A 25 9.46 -8.18 -2.75
C LEU A 25 8.95 -9.62 -2.89
N ARG A 26 8.38 -9.95 -4.05
CA ARG A 26 7.67 -11.22 -4.24
C ARG A 26 8.59 -12.41 -4.47
N ASP A 27 9.59 -12.27 -5.37
CA ASP A 27 10.35 -13.41 -5.88
C ASP A 27 11.68 -13.60 -5.12
N HIS A 28 12.30 -12.51 -4.66
CA HIS A 28 13.55 -12.61 -3.91
C HIS A 28 13.33 -12.71 -2.40
N LEU A 29 12.30 -12.04 -1.86
CA LEU A 29 12.06 -11.97 -0.42
C LEU A 29 10.84 -12.79 0.03
N ASN A 30 10.11 -13.43 -0.89
CA ASN A 30 8.87 -14.14 -0.63
C ASN A 30 7.79 -13.32 0.12
N MET A 31 7.82 -11.99 -0.06
CA MET A 31 6.84 -11.07 0.52
C MET A 31 5.67 -10.91 -0.44
N THR A 32 4.73 -11.85 -0.38
CA THR A 32 3.65 -11.98 -1.36
C THR A 32 2.42 -11.14 -1.07
N GLY A 33 2.41 -10.36 0.02
CA GLY A 33 1.31 -9.44 0.37
C GLY A 33 1.08 -8.35 -0.65
N THR A 34 2.15 -7.78 -1.23
CA THR A 34 2.07 -6.84 -2.35
C THR A 34 1.77 -7.62 -3.64
N LYS A 35 0.75 -7.19 -4.40
CA LYS A 35 0.20 -7.95 -5.53
C LYS A 35 0.56 -7.35 -6.88
N PHE A 36 0.74 -8.22 -7.89
CA PHE A 36 0.79 -7.83 -9.30
C PHE A 36 -0.62 -7.77 -9.88
N GLY A 37 -0.93 -6.73 -10.66
CA GLY A 37 -2.17 -6.62 -11.42
C GLY A 37 -1.89 -6.19 -12.86
N CYS A 38 -1.78 -4.89 -13.14
CA CYS A 38 -1.63 -4.37 -14.51
C CYS A 38 -0.18 -4.30 -15.01
N GLY A 39 0.82 -4.20 -14.13
CA GLY A 39 2.24 -4.01 -14.50
C GLY A 39 2.59 -2.63 -15.08
N MET A 40 1.65 -1.68 -15.08
CA MET A 40 1.77 -0.36 -15.71
C MET A 40 1.29 0.79 -14.79
N ALA A 41 1.36 0.60 -13.49
CA ALA A 41 1.02 1.58 -12.45
C ALA A 41 -0.44 2.06 -12.41
N LEU A 42 -1.38 1.41 -13.07
CA LEU A 42 -2.78 1.86 -13.18
C LEU A 42 -3.71 1.29 -12.10
N CYS A 43 -3.54 0.01 -11.70
CA CYS A 43 -4.53 -0.69 -10.87
C CYS A 43 -4.34 -0.53 -9.36
N GLY A 44 -3.16 -0.13 -8.89
CA GLY A 44 -2.87 0.09 -7.48
C GLY A 44 -2.60 -1.15 -6.63
N ALA A 45 -2.76 -2.38 -7.14
CA ALA A 45 -2.56 -3.61 -6.38
C ALA A 45 -1.14 -3.75 -5.78
N CYS A 46 -0.16 -3.14 -6.43
CA CYS A 46 1.26 -3.18 -6.05
C CYS A 46 1.71 -2.01 -5.17
N THR A 47 0.80 -1.23 -4.60
CA THR A 47 1.15 -0.05 -3.80
C THR A 47 1.94 -0.44 -2.55
N VAL A 48 3.08 0.23 -2.37
CA VAL A 48 3.91 0.24 -1.17
C VAL A 48 4.18 1.68 -0.76
N HIS A 49 4.73 1.91 0.44
CA HIS A 49 5.23 3.24 0.79
C HIS A 49 6.74 3.31 0.61
N VAL A 50 7.24 4.36 -0.03
CA VAL A 50 8.66 4.70 -0.15
C VAL A 50 8.87 6.05 0.50
N ALA A 51 9.67 6.12 1.55
CA ALA A 51 9.83 7.30 2.40
C ALA A 51 8.47 7.86 2.89
N GLY A 52 7.49 6.98 3.09
CA GLY A 52 6.14 7.30 3.49
C GLY A 52 5.15 7.55 2.34
N GLU A 53 5.61 7.84 1.13
CA GLU A 53 4.74 8.13 -0.02
C GLU A 53 4.24 6.88 -0.72
N PRO A 54 2.97 6.82 -1.16
CA PRO A 54 2.43 5.68 -1.89
C PRO A 54 3.05 5.59 -3.30
N VAL A 55 3.63 4.44 -3.61
CA VAL A 55 4.35 4.20 -4.86
C VAL A 55 3.89 2.89 -5.50
N ARG A 56 3.80 2.87 -6.82
CA ARG A 56 3.46 1.67 -7.61
C ARG A 56 4.73 0.84 -7.86
N SER A 57 4.95 -0.20 -7.07
CA SER A 57 6.18 -1.01 -7.10
C SER A 57 6.41 -1.78 -8.39
N CYS A 58 5.36 -2.01 -9.21
CA CYS A 58 5.48 -2.73 -10.49
C CYS A 58 6.24 -1.97 -11.57
N THR A 59 6.37 -0.64 -11.45
CA THR A 59 7.09 0.20 -12.42
C THR A 59 8.25 0.97 -11.79
N THR A 60 8.48 0.81 -10.50
CA THR A 60 9.53 1.52 -9.77
C THR A 60 10.80 0.67 -9.72
N PRO A 61 11.89 1.08 -10.40
CA PRO A 61 13.14 0.34 -10.36
C PRO A 61 13.80 0.43 -8.99
N ILE A 62 14.52 -0.62 -8.58
CA ILE A 62 15.18 -0.64 -7.26
C ILE A 62 16.24 0.44 -7.09
N SER A 63 16.88 0.88 -8.17
CA SER A 63 17.80 2.02 -8.14
C SER A 63 17.15 3.32 -7.66
N ALA A 64 15.88 3.55 -8.00
CA ALA A 64 15.15 4.76 -7.60
C ALA A 64 14.78 4.79 -6.11
N VAL A 65 14.84 3.63 -5.44
CA VAL A 65 14.45 3.48 -4.02
C VAL A 65 15.62 3.05 -3.12
N ALA A 66 16.82 2.95 -3.68
CA ALA A 66 18.02 2.65 -2.91
C ALA A 66 18.23 3.68 -1.79
N GLY A 67 18.50 3.20 -0.58
CA GLY A 67 18.70 4.05 0.60
C GLY A 67 17.42 4.65 1.18
N LYS A 68 16.25 4.45 0.56
CA LYS A 68 14.96 4.93 1.09
C LYS A 68 14.28 3.85 1.93
N LYS A 69 13.51 4.29 2.94
CA LYS A 69 12.69 3.39 3.75
C LYS A 69 11.48 2.91 2.92
N ILE A 70 11.34 1.61 2.78
CA ILE A 70 10.22 0.96 2.10
C ILE A 70 9.35 0.27 3.16
N THR A 71 8.05 0.56 3.15
CA THR A 71 7.07 -0.10 4.02
C THR A 71 6.04 -0.81 3.15
N THR A 72 5.82 -2.08 3.43
CA THR A 72 4.86 -2.92 2.71
C THR A 72 3.66 -3.26 3.58
N ILE A 73 2.66 -3.94 3.00
CA ILE A 73 1.46 -4.36 3.71
C ILE A 73 1.77 -5.25 4.92
N GLU A 74 2.85 -6.01 4.89
CA GLU A 74 3.27 -6.89 5.99
C GLU A 74 3.67 -6.11 7.26
N ALA A 75 4.05 -4.83 7.13
CA ALA A 75 4.51 -4.02 8.25
C ALA A 75 3.60 -2.81 8.56
N ILE A 76 2.69 -2.44 7.68
CA ILE A 76 1.89 -1.22 7.85
C ILE A 76 1.05 -1.24 9.12
N GLY A 77 0.60 -2.42 9.54
CA GLY A 77 -0.20 -2.61 10.75
C GLY A 77 0.54 -2.31 12.06
N ALA A 78 1.87 -2.21 12.04
CA ALA A 78 2.65 -1.75 13.19
C ALA A 78 2.54 -0.22 13.41
N THR A 79 2.07 0.53 12.41
CA THR A 79 1.84 1.98 12.54
C THR A 79 0.44 2.25 13.08
N ARG A 80 0.28 3.34 13.87
CA ARG A 80 -1.05 3.74 14.39
C ARG A 80 -2.09 3.90 13.26
N VAL A 81 -1.69 4.52 12.16
CA VAL A 81 -2.59 4.75 11.02
C VAL A 81 -2.92 3.45 10.30
N GLY A 82 -1.91 2.64 9.98
CA GLY A 82 -2.11 1.36 9.30
C GLY A 82 -2.98 0.40 10.11
N LYS A 83 -2.76 0.33 11.44
CA LYS A 83 -3.61 -0.47 12.33
C LYS A 83 -5.06 0.01 12.31
N ALA A 84 -5.30 1.33 12.43
CA ALA A 84 -6.66 1.88 12.41
C ALA A 84 -7.37 1.57 11.07
N VAL A 85 -6.64 1.63 9.95
CA VAL A 85 -7.18 1.24 8.63
C VAL A 85 -7.52 -0.25 8.60
N GLN A 86 -6.61 -1.13 9.00
CA GLN A 86 -6.84 -2.57 8.99
C GLN A 86 -8.00 -2.98 9.90
N ASP A 87 -8.09 -2.42 11.10
CA ASP A 87 -9.20 -2.69 12.02
C ASP A 87 -10.54 -2.24 11.40
N ALA A 88 -10.57 -1.08 10.75
CA ALA A 88 -11.75 -0.59 10.05
C ALA A 88 -12.14 -1.48 8.87
N TRP A 89 -11.17 -2.03 8.12
CA TRP A 89 -11.41 -2.99 7.04
C TRP A 89 -12.10 -4.25 7.51
N VAL A 90 -11.72 -4.75 8.69
CA VAL A 90 -12.36 -5.91 9.31
C VAL A 90 -13.80 -5.58 9.72
N VAL A 91 -14.00 -4.46 10.43
CA VAL A 91 -15.33 -4.06 10.95
C VAL A 91 -16.33 -3.80 9.81
N GLU A 92 -15.89 -3.14 8.74
CA GLU A 92 -16.73 -2.85 7.56
C GLU A 92 -16.84 -4.05 6.61
N ASN A 93 -16.18 -5.17 6.92
CA ASN A 93 -16.19 -6.38 6.10
C ASN A 93 -15.88 -6.08 4.61
N VAL A 94 -14.83 -5.33 4.37
CA VAL A 94 -14.50 -4.76 3.06
C VAL A 94 -14.21 -5.81 1.99
N PRO A 95 -13.33 -6.83 2.23
CA PRO A 95 -12.89 -7.71 1.16
C PRO A 95 -13.98 -8.63 0.62
N GLN A 96 -13.89 -8.93 -0.69
CA GLN A 96 -14.51 -10.11 -1.30
C GLN A 96 -13.40 -11.08 -1.69
N CYS A 97 -12.84 -11.02 -2.93
CA CYS A 97 -11.74 -11.91 -3.29
C CYS A 97 -10.43 -11.59 -2.54
N GLY A 98 -10.27 -10.38 -2.03
CA GLY A 98 -9.12 -9.94 -1.25
C GLY A 98 -7.91 -9.49 -2.06
N TYR A 99 -7.87 -9.70 -3.38
CA TYR A 99 -6.67 -9.51 -4.18
C TYR A 99 -6.17 -8.06 -4.21
N CYS A 100 -7.04 -7.08 -4.34
CA CYS A 100 -6.68 -5.65 -4.39
C CYS A 100 -6.47 -5.02 -3.00
N GLN A 101 -6.78 -5.72 -1.91
CA GLN A 101 -6.94 -5.09 -0.61
C GLN A 101 -5.63 -4.61 0.00
N SER A 102 -4.51 -5.27 -0.24
CA SER A 102 -3.21 -4.77 0.22
C SER A 102 -2.91 -3.38 -0.36
N GLY A 103 -3.12 -3.19 -1.67
CA GLY A 103 -2.95 -1.88 -2.31
C GLY A 103 -3.95 -0.84 -1.81
N GLN A 104 -5.21 -1.23 -1.59
CA GLN A 104 -6.26 -0.35 -1.04
C GLN A 104 -5.89 0.14 0.37
N VAL A 105 -5.46 -0.75 1.25
CA VAL A 105 -5.04 -0.42 2.62
C VAL A 105 -3.82 0.51 2.60
N MET A 106 -2.83 0.25 1.76
CA MET A 106 -1.64 1.10 1.65
C MET A 106 -1.98 2.51 1.17
N ALA A 107 -2.87 2.65 0.16
CA ALA A 107 -3.33 3.94 -0.32
C ALA A 107 -4.15 4.70 0.74
N ALA A 108 -5.06 4.01 1.42
CA ALA A 108 -5.85 4.58 2.51
C ALA A 108 -4.99 5.04 3.70
N ALA A 109 -3.97 4.27 4.07
CA ALA A 109 -3.04 4.64 5.13
C ALA A 109 -2.22 5.90 4.76
N ALA A 110 -1.80 6.03 3.50
CA ALA A 110 -1.13 7.24 3.02
C ALA A 110 -2.05 8.47 3.14
N LEU A 111 -3.29 8.36 2.66
CA LEU A 111 -4.29 9.44 2.78
C LEU A 111 -4.48 9.88 4.23
N LEU A 112 -4.74 8.93 5.15
CA LEU A 112 -5.06 9.25 6.55
C LEU A 112 -3.85 9.70 7.37
N ARG A 113 -2.63 9.43 6.92
CA ARG A 113 -1.42 10.02 7.51
C ARG A 113 -1.39 11.51 7.28
N GLU A 114 -1.76 11.98 6.10
CA GLU A 114 -1.73 13.39 5.70
C GLU A 114 -2.99 14.14 6.09
N ASN A 115 -4.15 13.52 5.88
CA ASN A 115 -5.44 14.11 6.16
C ASN A 115 -6.28 13.19 7.05
N LYS A 116 -6.40 13.55 8.33
CA LYS A 116 -7.14 12.76 9.33
C LYS A 116 -8.66 12.92 9.23
N LYS A 117 -9.17 13.87 8.43
CA LYS A 117 -10.60 14.14 8.25
C LYS A 117 -10.94 14.36 6.77
N PRO A 118 -10.68 13.38 5.89
CA PRO A 118 -10.94 13.56 4.47
C PRO A 118 -12.43 13.66 4.19
N THR A 119 -12.79 14.54 3.25
CA THR A 119 -14.13 14.56 2.64
C THR A 119 -14.31 13.37 1.70
N ASP A 120 -15.55 13.08 1.30
CA ASP A 120 -15.82 12.00 0.33
C ASP A 120 -15.09 12.23 -1.00
N ALA A 121 -15.05 13.47 -1.48
CA ALA A 121 -14.32 13.84 -2.70
C ALA A 121 -12.81 13.59 -2.56
N GLN A 122 -12.22 13.92 -1.41
CA GLN A 122 -10.80 13.66 -1.15
C GLN A 122 -10.48 12.16 -1.04
N ILE A 123 -11.42 11.37 -0.48
CA ILE A 123 -11.29 9.92 -0.46
C ILE A 123 -11.33 9.37 -1.89
N ASP A 124 -12.30 9.81 -2.70
CA ASP A 124 -12.45 9.36 -4.08
C ASP A 124 -11.21 9.71 -4.93
N GLU A 125 -10.67 10.91 -4.77
CA GLU A 125 -9.45 11.36 -5.44
C GLU A 125 -8.22 10.51 -5.02
N ALA A 126 -7.99 10.34 -3.73
CA ALA A 126 -6.85 9.58 -3.21
C ALA A 126 -6.91 8.09 -3.58
N MET A 127 -8.12 7.53 -3.64
CA MET A 127 -8.33 6.12 -3.97
C MET A 127 -8.49 5.88 -5.48
N ASN A 128 -8.55 6.92 -6.28
CA ASN A 128 -8.55 6.82 -7.74
C ASN A 128 -7.29 6.10 -8.22
N GLY A 129 -7.45 5.11 -9.11
CA GLY A 129 -6.33 4.24 -9.52
C GLY A 129 -6.07 3.05 -8.59
N ASN A 130 -6.92 2.81 -7.58
CA ASN A 130 -6.93 1.57 -6.81
C ASN A 130 -8.19 0.78 -7.20
N LEU A 131 -8.04 -0.15 -8.16
CA LEU A 131 -9.16 -0.86 -8.77
C LEU A 131 -9.57 -2.07 -7.93
N CYS A 132 -10.89 -2.28 -7.81
CA CYS A 132 -11.48 -3.47 -7.20
C CYS A 132 -12.49 -4.09 -8.16
N ARG A 133 -12.20 -5.26 -8.72
CA ARG A 133 -13.11 -5.95 -9.64
C ARG A 133 -14.38 -6.45 -8.97
N CYS A 134 -14.32 -6.69 -7.65
CA CYS A 134 -15.48 -7.04 -6.82
C CYS A 134 -16.35 -5.83 -6.46
N ALA A 135 -15.96 -4.63 -6.86
CA ALA A 135 -16.67 -3.37 -6.64
C ALA A 135 -16.93 -3.04 -5.16
N THR A 136 -15.98 -3.32 -4.27
CA THR A 136 -16.14 -3.05 -2.81
C THR A 136 -15.95 -1.57 -2.44
N TYR A 137 -15.97 -0.66 -3.38
CA TYR A 137 -15.71 0.77 -3.19
C TYR A 137 -16.57 1.43 -2.09
N PRO A 138 -17.87 1.15 -1.94
CA PRO A 138 -18.67 1.73 -0.85
C PRO A 138 -18.16 1.31 0.53
N ARG A 139 -17.74 0.05 0.68
CA ARG A 139 -17.17 -0.46 1.93
C ARG A 139 -15.79 0.12 2.21
N ILE A 140 -14.95 0.28 1.18
CA ILE A 140 -13.64 0.94 1.27
C ILE A 140 -13.81 2.37 1.80
N ARG A 141 -14.73 3.15 1.22
CA ARG A 141 -15.03 4.51 1.68
C ARG A 141 -15.53 4.53 3.12
N ALA A 142 -16.44 3.64 3.49
CA ALA A 142 -16.94 3.51 4.86
C ALA A 142 -15.81 3.18 5.85
N ALA A 143 -14.91 2.25 5.49
CA ALA A 143 -13.77 1.88 6.31
C ALA A 143 -12.77 3.04 6.48
N ILE A 144 -12.47 3.81 5.44
CA ILE A 144 -11.62 4.99 5.54
C ILE A 144 -12.24 6.03 6.51
N LYS A 145 -13.53 6.30 6.39
CA LYS A 145 -14.24 7.21 7.31
C LYS A 145 -14.24 6.70 8.75
N ARG A 146 -14.38 5.39 8.96
CA ARG A 146 -14.27 4.78 10.29
C ARG A 146 -12.87 4.95 10.87
N ALA A 147 -11.82 4.61 10.10
CA ALA A 147 -10.44 4.78 10.52
C ALA A 147 -10.12 6.23 10.85
N ALA A 148 -10.61 7.19 10.05
CA ALA A 148 -10.47 8.62 10.29
C ALA A 148 -11.04 9.03 11.65
N ARG A 149 -12.24 8.54 12.01
CA ARG A 149 -12.85 8.80 13.33
C ARG A 149 -12.00 8.23 14.47
N THR A 150 -11.49 7.02 14.33
CA THR A 150 -10.60 6.40 15.33
C THR A 150 -9.29 7.18 15.51
N LEU A 151 -8.77 7.78 14.45
CA LEU A 151 -7.52 8.56 14.50
C LEU A 151 -7.72 9.97 15.07
N ALA A 152 -8.96 10.47 15.06
CA ALA A 152 -9.30 11.79 15.58
C ALA A 152 -9.64 11.80 17.07
N SER A 153 -9.92 10.60 17.64
CA SER A 153 -10.07 10.36 19.08
C SER A 153 -8.71 10.17 19.74
#